data_f34abf7154329ff446d9eac306890000
#
_entry.id   f34abf7154329ff446d9eac306890000
#
_cell.length_a   1.000
_cell.length_b   1.000
_cell.length_c   1.000
_cell.angle_alpha   90.00
_cell.angle_beta   90.00
_cell.angle_gamma   90.00
#
_symmetry.space_group_name_H-M   'P 1'
#
loop_
_entity.id
_entity.type
_entity.pdbx_description
1 polymer ?
#
loop_
_entity_poly.entity_id
_entity_poly.type
_entity_poly.pdbx_seq_one_letter_code
_entity_poly.pdbx_strand_id
1 'polypeptide(L)'
;MKVSIIVPVYNEEKTICKVLSRLQKLGKQDFSYEIIVVDDGSTDTSVLEIKKSKLQIPKLKVVSHRKNKGKGMAVRTGIKHATGDYVVIQDADLEYDPQDIPRLVKALGVAGVDVVYGTRLDRLPNLHRDERVPLFLLHFLGNRFLSLVTSILYGQWLTDMETCYKLFPRKALTNIRLEAKGFEFEPEITAKLLKKGSHIYEIPIKTNPRGYDDGKKLDTTRDGVRALWTLIKYRIYD
;
A
#
# COMPACT_ATOMS: atom_id res chain seq x y z
N MET A 1 14.30 5.83 14.91
CA MET A 1 13.71 5.00 13.85
C MET A 1 13.48 5.84 12.61
N LYS A 2 13.77 5.29 11.42
CA LYS A 2 13.54 5.97 10.13
C LYS A 2 12.54 5.17 9.29
N VAL A 3 11.57 5.86 8.66
CA VAL A 3 10.55 5.27 7.80
C VAL A 3 10.75 5.73 6.35
N SER A 4 10.78 4.81 5.40
CA SER A 4 10.75 5.10 3.97
C SER A 4 9.30 5.01 3.48
N ILE A 5 8.74 6.15 3.07
CA ILE A 5 7.39 6.23 2.49
C ILE A 5 7.54 6.10 0.98
N ILE A 6 7.04 4.99 0.42
CA ILE A 6 7.10 4.71 -1.02
C ILE A 6 5.78 5.13 -1.66
N VAL A 7 5.86 5.98 -2.67
CA VAL A 7 4.70 6.49 -3.42
C VAL A 7 4.80 6.03 -4.88
N PRO A 8 4.18 4.90 -5.26
CA PRO A 8 4.07 4.50 -6.65
C PRO A 8 3.10 5.42 -7.40
N VAL A 9 3.51 5.92 -8.57
CA VAL A 9 2.73 6.87 -9.36
C VAL A 9 2.62 6.38 -10.80
N TYR A 10 1.42 6.37 -11.34
CA TYR A 10 1.16 6.20 -12.76
C TYR A 10 -0.08 6.96 -13.16
N ASN A 11 0.04 8.03 -13.97
CA ASN A 11 -1.05 8.88 -14.42
C ASN A 11 -1.94 9.37 -13.25
N GLU A 12 -1.35 10.15 -12.36
CA GLU A 12 -1.98 10.71 -11.15
C GLU A 12 -1.78 12.24 -11.08
N GLU A 13 -1.80 12.92 -12.22
CA GLU A 13 -1.59 14.37 -12.32
C GLU A 13 -2.52 15.20 -11.42
N LYS A 14 -3.76 14.73 -11.22
CA LYS A 14 -4.78 15.43 -10.43
C LYS A 14 -4.58 15.29 -8.91
N THR A 15 -3.84 14.29 -8.47
CA THR A 15 -3.80 13.89 -7.05
C THR A 15 -2.41 13.98 -6.44
N ILE A 16 -1.36 13.70 -7.21
CA ILE A 16 0.01 13.55 -6.69
C ILE A 16 0.51 14.77 -5.90
N CYS A 17 0.28 15.99 -6.39
CA CYS A 17 0.68 17.20 -5.65
C CYS A 17 0.03 17.29 -4.26
N LYS A 18 -1.26 16.91 -4.17
CA LYS A 18 -1.99 16.94 -2.90
C LYS A 18 -1.46 15.88 -1.93
N VAL A 19 -1.16 14.66 -2.43
CA VAL A 19 -0.56 13.59 -1.63
C VAL A 19 0.79 14.04 -1.08
N LEU A 20 1.68 14.57 -1.94
CA LEU A 20 3.01 15.04 -1.54
C LEU A 20 2.92 16.20 -0.53
N SER A 21 2.01 17.14 -0.73
CA SER A 21 1.75 18.23 0.21
C SER A 21 1.27 17.70 1.57
N ARG A 22 0.39 16.69 1.61
CA ARG A 22 -0.06 16.05 2.86
C ARG A 22 1.09 15.32 3.55
N LEU A 23 1.95 14.62 2.80
CA LEU A 23 3.16 13.98 3.34
C LEU A 23 4.14 15.01 3.93
N GLN A 24 4.31 16.16 3.28
CA GLN A 24 5.13 17.25 3.81
C GLN A 24 4.59 17.79 5.13
N LYS A 25 3.26 17.85 5.26
CA LYS A 25 2.57 18.32 6.48
C LYS A 25 2.64 17.34 7.66
N LEU A 26 3.20 16.13 7.49
CA LEU A 26 3.52 15.26 8.62
C LEU A 26 4.47 15.96 9.63
N GLY A 27 5.28 16.93 9.15
CA GLY A 27 6.08 17.79 10.02
C GLY A 27 7.10 17.03 10.86
N LYS A 28 7.33 17.50 12.08
CA LYS A 28 8.14 16.81 13.08
C LYS A 28 7.33 15.68 13.72
N GLN A 29 7.86 14.48 13.65
CA GLN A 29 7.33 13.28 14.29
C GLN A 29 8.40 12.70 15.23
N ASP A 30 8.02 11.77 16.10
CA ASP A 30 8.95 11.01 16.95
C ASP A 30 9.83 10.05 16.14
N PHE A 31 9.67 10.03 14.82
CA PHE A 31 10.48 9.28 13.86
C PHE A 31 10.92 10.17 12.70
N SER A 32 12.06 9.84 12.10
CA SER A 32 12.49 10.46 10.85
C SER A 32 11.88 9.73 9.65
N TYR A 33 11.68 10.42 8.53
CA TYR A 33 11.18 9.78 7.31
C TYR A 33 11.84 10.33 6.05
N GLU A 34 11.78 9.56 4.99
CA GLU A 34 12.08 9.96 3.63
C GLU A 34 10.89 9.60 2.73
N ILE A 35 10.71 10.35 1.65
CA ILE A 35 9.66 10.10 0.66
C ILE A 35 10.33 9.66 -0.64
N ILE A 36 9.91 8.51 -1.18
CA ILE A 36 10.43 7.94 -2.42
C ILE A 36 9.28 7.80 -3.39
N VAL A 37 9.20 8.73 -4.33
CA VAL A 37 8.25 8.66 -5.44
C VAL A 37 8.83 7.80 -6.55
N VAL A 38 8.08 6.83 -7.01
CA VAL A 38 8.42 6.02 -8.17
C VAL A 38 7.39 6.26 -9.26
N ASP A 39 7.76 7.08 -10.23
CA ASP A 39 6.95 7.27 -11.44
C ASP A 39 7.09 6.05 -12.35
N ASP A 40 6.01 5.34 -12.55
CA ASP A 40 5.96 4.11 -13.35
C ASP A 40 5.70 4.38 -14.84
N GLY A 41 6.39 5.38 -15.39
CA GLY A 41 6.30 5.74 -16.80
C GLY A 41 4.99 6.43 -17.13
N SER A 42 4.58 7.43 -16.34
CA SER A 42 3.39 8.23 -16.60
C SER A 42 3.45 8.93 -17.94
N THR A 43 2.30 9.04 -18.60
CA THR A 43 2.11 9.66 -19.92
C THR A 43 1.37 10.99 -19.84
N ASP A 44 0.87 11.34 -18.67
CA ASP A 44 0.23 12.62 -18.35
C ASP A 44 1.22 13.61 -17.73
N THR A 45 0.74 14.67 -17.10
CA THR A 45 1.58 15.69 -16.45
C THR A 45 2.10 15.31 -15.06
N SER A 46 1.88 14.09 -14.59
CA SER A 46 2.33 13.63 -13.26
C SER A 46 3.80 13.90 -13.00
N VAL A 47 4.67 13.64 -13.99
CA VAL A 47 6.13 13.88 -13.87
C VAL A 47 6.45 15.35 -13.63
N LEU A 48 5.72 16.26 -14.27
CA LEU A 48 5.90 17.71 -14.08
C LEU A 48 5.49 18.12 -12.66
N GLU A 49 4.37 17.59 -12.18
CA GLU A 49 3.86 17.88 -10.85
C GLU A 49 4.79 17.32 -9.75
N ILE A 50 5.36 16.14 -9.94
CA ILE A 50 6.38 15.57 -9.05
C ILE A 50 7.64 16.47 -9.03
N LYS A 51 8.11 16.94 -10.18
CA LYS A 51 9.29 17.83 -10.25
C LYS A 51 9.06 19.15 -9.53
N LYS A 52 7.88 19.77 -9.70
CA LYS A 52 7.51 20.98 -8.94
C LYS A 52 7.52 20.74 -7.44
N SER A 53 6.92 19.63 -6.98
CA SER A 53 6.88 19.25 -5.57
C SER A 53 8.28 18.99 -5.01
N LYS A 54 9.20 18.42 -5.80
CA LYS A 54 10.58 18.15 -5.39
C LYS A 54 11.35 19.41 -5.00
N LEU A 55 11.08 20.54 -5.67
CA LEU A 55 11.71 21.82 -5.34
C LEU A 55 11.33 22.32 -3.93
N GLN A 56 10.18 21.88 -3.42
CA GLN A 56 9.63 22.32 -2.13
C GLN A 56 9.85 21.30 -1.00
N ILE A 57 10.19 20.05 -1.34
CA ILE A 57 10.30 18.95 -0.38
C ILE A 57 11.73 18.37 -0.40
N PRO A 58 12.65 18.84 0.45
CA PRO A 58 14.06 18.42 0.44
C PRO A 58 14.28 16.91 0.62
N LYS A 59 13.35 16.22 1.32
CA LYS A 59 13.43 14.77 1.61
C LYS A 59 12.83 13.90 0.50
N LEU A 60 12.44 14.48 -0.63
CA LEU A 60 11.80 13.77 -1.73
C LEU A 60 12.85 13.18 -2.69
N LYS A 61 12.89 11.87 -2.80
CA LYS A 61 13.61 11.15 -3.84
C LYS A 61 12.65 10.80 -4.98
N VAL A 62 13.08 10.93 -6.21
CA VAL A 62 12.28 10.57 -7.39
C VAL A 62 13.05 9.58 -8.25
N VAL A 63 12.39 8.49 -8.59
CA VAL A 63 12.87 7.45 -9.51
C VAL A 63 11.83 7.29 -10.60
N SER A 64 12.23 7.13 -11.86
CA SER A 64 11.30 6.97 -12.97
C SER A 64 11.61 5.73 -13.79
N HIS A 65 10.58 5.00 -14.19
CA HIS A 65 10.67 3.96 -15.21
C HIS A 65 10.48 4.56 -16.60
N ARG A 66 11.12 3.98 -17.61
CA ARG A 66 10.94 4.41 -19.01
C ARG A 66 9.55 4.10 -19.57
N LYS A 67 8.85 3.10 -19.02
CA LYS A 67 7.51 2.67 -19.38
C LYS A 67 6.82 2.04 -18.17
N ASN A 68 5.50 1.96 -18.22
CA ASN A 68 4.72 1.29 -17.19
C ASN A 68 5.15 -0.18 -17.03
N LYS A 69 5.41 -0.57 -15.78
CA LYS A 69 5.79 -1.93 -15.36
C LYS A 69 4.84 -2.51 -14.32
N GLY A 70 3.90 -1.70 -13.84
CA GLY A 70 2.88 -2.04 -12.85
C GLY A 70 3.25 -1.64 -11.41
N LYS A 71 2.21 -1.48 -10.57
CA LYS A 71 2.32 -1.00 -9.18
C LYS A 71 3.35 -1.78 -8.37
N GLY A 72 3.29 -3.12 -8.40
CA GLY A 72 4.22 -3.96 -7.67
C GLY A 72 5.68 -3.72 -8.07
N MET A 73 5.94 -3.49 -9.37
CA MET A 73 7.28 -3.17 -9.85
C MET A 73 7.75 -1.79 -9.37
N ALA A 74 6.85 -0.80 -9.34
CA ALA A 74 7.16 0.52 -8.80
C ALA A 74 7.47 0.45 -7.29
N VAL A 75 6.67 -0.29 -6.52
CA VAL A 75 6.92 -0.50 -5.09
C VAL A 75 8.26 -1.21 -4.86
N ARG A 76 8.56 -2.27 -5.59
CA ARG A 76 9.87 -2.97 -5.52
C ARG A 76 11.04 -2.06 -5.84
N THR A 77 10.88 -1.17 -6.81
CA THR A 77 11.89 -0.15 -7.13
C THR A 77 12.05 0.81 -5.96
N GLY A 78 10.97 1.28 -5.36
CA GLY A 78 11.01 2.12 -4.16
C GLY A 78 11.72 1.45 -2.98
N ILE A 79 11.41 0.18 -2.71
CA ILE A 79 12.06 -0.62 -1.66
C ILE A 79 13.58 -0.69 -1.85
N LYS A 80 14.07 -0.85 -3.08
CA LYS A 80 15.51 -0.87 -3.38
C LYS A 80 16.22 0.46 -3.07
N HIS A 81 15.50 1.58 -3.15
CA HIS A 81 16.02 2.91 -2.85
C HIS A 81 15.75 3.34 -1.40
N ALA A 82 15.01 2.55 -0.63
CA ALA A 82 14.69 2.80 0.76
C ALA A 82 15.94 2.65 1.65
N THR A 83 16.12 3.62 2.55
CA THR A 83 17.20 3.61 3.54
C THR A 83 16.68 3.58 4.98
N GLY A 84 15.34 3.62 5.16
CA GLY A 84 14.69 3.54 6.47
C GLY A 84 14.76 2.15 7.08
N ASP A 85 14.52 2.09 8.38
CA ASP A 85 14.39 0.84 9.13
C ASP A 85 13.09 0.13 8.74
N TYR A 86 12.05 0.92 8.49
CA TYR A 86 10.71 0.49 8.06
C TYR A 86 10.34 1.07 6.71
N VAL A 87 9.44 0.36 6.04
CA VAL A 87 8.84 0.77 4.77
C VAL A 87 7.32 0.86 4.95
N VAL A 88 6.71 1.92 4.42
CA VAL A 88 5.27 2.03 4.26
C VAL A 88 4.95 2.43 2.83
N ILE A 89 3.86 1.90 2.28
CA ILE A 89 3.39 2.24 0.94
C ILE A 89 2.27 3.26 1.07
N GLN A 90 2.32 4.32 0.25
CA GLN A 90 1.30 5.36 0.15
C GLN A 90 0.84 5.46 -1.29
N ASP A 91 -0.41 5.13 -1.57
CA ASP A 91 -0.97 5.33 -2.90
C ASP A 91 -1.08 6.83 -3.26
N ALA A 92 -0.91 7.13 -4.54
CA ALA A 92 -0.90 8.49 -5.05
C ALA A 92 -2.29 9.09 -5.31
N ASP A 93 -3.35 8.38 -4.95
CA ASP A 93 -4.73 8.62 -5.40
C ASP A 93 -5.66 9.32 -4.40
N LEU A 94 -5.16 9.69 -3.23
CA LEU A 94 -5.92 10.30 -2.13
C LEU A 94 -6.95 9.38 -1.45
N GLU A 95 -7.01 8.08 -1.78
CA GLU A 95 -7.87 7.16 -1.06
C GLU A 95 -7.44 6.98 0.39
N TYR A 96 -6.14 7.01 0.64
CA TYR A 96 -5.53 6.91 1.97
C TYR A 96 -5.02 8.27 2.46
N ASP A 97 -5.23 8.56 3.74
CA ASP A 97 -4.72 9.82 4.33
C ASP A 97 -3.33 9.61 4.93
N PRO A 98 -2.29 10.33 4.45
CA PRO A 98 -0.97 10.27 5.05
C PRO A 98 -0.91 10.54 6.56
N GLN A 99 -1.91 11.21 7.14
CA GLN A 99 -2.00 11.45 8.59
C GLN A 99 -2.23 10.16 9.41
N ASP A 100 -2.57 9.04 8.76
CA ASP A 100 -2.63 7.74 9.44
C ASP A 100 -1.24 7.08 9.59
N ILE A 101 -0.22 7.50 8.82
CA ILE A 101 1.14 6.93 8.93
C ILE A 101 1.72 7.03 10.34
N PRO A 102 1.64 8.17 11.07
CA PRO A 102 2.07 8.23 12.47
C PRO A 102 1.35 7.25 13.38
N ARG A 103 0.07 6.95 13.12
CA ARG A 103 -0.69 5.96 13.89
C ARG A 103 -0.19 4.53 13.65
N LEU A 104 0.12 4.19 12.39
CA LEU A 104 0.76 2.91 12.04
C LEU A 104 2.10 2.78 12.77
N VAL A 105 2.93 3.83 12.74
CA VAL A 105 4.24 3.83 13.40
C VAL A 105 4.11 3.70 14.91
N LYS A 106 3.15 4.38 15.53
CA LYS A 106 2.89 4.28 16.97
C LYS A 106 2.48 2.86 17.38
N ALA A 107 1.76 2.14 16.52
CA ALA A 107 1.35 0.76 16.80
C ALA A 107 2.52 -0.23 16.89
N LEU A 108 3.70 0.09 16.31
CA LEU A 108 4.93 -0.69 16.52
C LEU A 108 5.41 -0.68 17.97
N GLY A 109 4.92 0.21 18.81
CA GLY A 109 5.21 0.23 20.25
C GLY A 109 4.49 -0.86 21.06
N VAL A 110 3.55 -1.59 20.45
CA VAL A 110 2.89 -2.74 21.08
C VAL A 110 3.87 -3.92 21.11
N ALA A 111 3.98 -4.57 22.24
CA ALA A 111 4.95 -5.66 22.42
C ALA A 111 4.71 -6.80 21.40
N GLY A 112 5.79 -7.22 20.73
CA GLY A 112 5.76 -8.28 19.74
C GLY A 112 5.24 -7.88 18.36
N VAL A 113 4.89 -6.60 18.14
CA VAL A 113 4.45 -6.09 16.84
C VAL A 113 5.63 -5.56 16.04
N ASP A 114 5.86 -6.12 14.86
CA ASP A 114 6.86 -5.65 13.91
C ASP A 114 6.27 -5.28 12.52
N VAL A 115 5.04 -5.73 12.25
CA VAL A 115 4.30 -5.42 11.02
C VAL A 115 2.93 -4.85 11.36
N VAL A 116 2.58 -3.71 10.77
CA VAL A 116 1.29 -3.04 11.03
C VAL A 116 0.57 -2.78 9.71
N TYR A 117 -0.68 -3.22 9.62
CA TYR A 117 -1.57 -2.95 8.50
C TYR A 117 -2.66 -1.97 8.90
N GLY A 118 -3.05 -1.10 7.97
CA GLY A 118 -4.25 -0.29 8.13
C GLY A 118 -5.47 -1.03 7.57
N THR A 119 -6.47 -1.37 8.40
CA THR A 119 -7.69 -2.02 7.93
C THR A 119 -8.79 -1.01 7.59
N ARG A 120 -9.44 -1.21 6.45
CA ARG A 120 -10.64 -0.48 6.00
C ARG A 120 -11.92 -1.26 6.34
N LEU A 121 -11.78 -2.53 6.71
CA LEU A 121 -12.83 -3.53 6.81
C LEU A 121 -13.10 -3.96 8.25
N ASP A 122 -12.76 -3.11 9.22
CA ASP A 122 -13.01 -3.34 10.65
C ASP A 122 -14.50 -3.25 11.03
N ARG A 123 -15.30 -2.59 10.17
CA ARG A 123 -16.75 -2.42 10.33
C ARG A 123 -17.53 -2.93 9.11
N LEU A 124 -18.83 -3.13 9.30
CA LEU A 124 -19.75 -3.41 8.19
C LEU A 124 -19.96 -2.14 7.34
N PRO A 125 -20.27 -2.29 6.03
CA PRO A 125 -20.60 -1.18 5.16
C PRO A 125 -21.80 -0.38 5.68
N ASN A 126 -21.75 0.94 5.55
CA ASN A 126 -22.88 1.80 5.87
C ASN A 126 -23.79 1.92 4.64
N LEU A 127 -24.84 1.11 4.60
CA LEU A 127 -25.80 1.06 3.47
C LEU A 127 -26.65 2.33 3.31
N HIS A 128 -26.59 3.28 4.23
CA HIS A 128 -27.27 4.57 4.12
C HIS A 128 -26.46 5.65 3.38
N ARG A 129 -25.22 5.34 3.00
CA ARG A 129 -24.33 6.22 2.24
C ARG A 129 -24.01 5.62 0.87
N ASP A 130 -23.01 6.15 0.20
CA ASP A 130 -22.52 5.68 -1.11
C ASP A 130 -22.03 4.23 -1.10
N GLU A 131 -21.83 3.66 0.10
CA GLU A 131 -21.44 2.25 0.31
C GLU A 131 -22.53 1.22 -0.09
N ARG A 132 -23.77 1.65 -0.40
CA ARG A 132 -24.87 0.79 -0.90
C ARG A 132 -24.73 0.34 -2.35
N VAL A 133 -23.80 0.95 -3.11
CA VAL A 133 -23.63 0.63 -4.53
C VAL A 133 -23.19 -0.84 -4.68
N PRO A 134 -23.87 -1.64 -5.54
CA PRO A 134 -23.59 -3.07 -5.69
C PRO A 134 -22.12 -3.38 -5.95
N LEU A 135 -21.45 -2.54 -6.71
CA LEU A 135 -20.02 -2.69 -7.02
C LEU A 135 -19.14 -2.48 -5.79
N PHE A 136 -19.49 -1.56 -4.88
CA PHE A 136 -18.80 -1.39 -3.61
C PHE A 136 -18.94 -2.63 -2.74
N LEU A 137 -20.18 -3.18 -2.66
CA LEU A 137 -20.45 -4.41 -1.89
C LEU A 137 -19.68 -5.60 -2.45
N LEU A 138 -19.59 -5.73 -3.78
CA LEU A 138 -18.81 -6.78 -4.43
C LEU A 138 -17.32 -6.67 -4.06
N HIS A 139 -16.75 -5.46 -4.11
CA HIS A 139 -15.36 -5.22 -3.68
C HIS A 139 -15.16 -5.54 -2.20
N PHE A 140 -16.08 -5.08 -1.34
CA PHE A 140 -16.02 -5.33 0.09
C PHE A 140 -16.03 -6.84 0.38
N LEU A 141 -16.97 -7.59 -0.20
CA LEU A 141 -17.08 -9.03 -0.03
C LEU A 141 -15.87 -9.76 -0.61
N GLY A 142 -15.37 -9.34 -1.79
CA GLY A 142 -14.16 -9.89 -2.40
C GLY A 142 -12.93 -9.73 -1.51
N ASN A 143 -12.71 -8.54 -0.96
CA ASN A 143 -11.59 -8.28 -0.05
C ASN A 143 -11.73 -9.08 1.26
N ARG A 144 -12.94 -9.19 1.82
CA ARG A 144 -13.19 -10.03 2.99
C ARG A 144 -12.94 -11.50 2.71
N PHE A 145 -13.36 -11.99 1.55
CA PHE A 145 -13.10 -13.36 1.11
C PHE A 145 -11.59 -13.63 0.98
N LEU A 146 -10.83 -12.76 0.31
CA LEU A 146 -9.39 -12.90 0.18
C LEU A 146 -8.67 -12.84 1.53
N SER A 147 -9.13 -11.98 2.45
CA SER A 147 -8.60 -11.91 3.81
C SER A 147 -8.90 -13.19 4.60
N LEU A 148 -10.10 -13.76 4.45
CA LEU A 148 -10.45 -15.04 5.08
C LEU A 148 -9.59 -16.18 4.53
N VAL A 149 -9.41 -16.26 3.21
CA VAL A 149 -8.54 -17.26 2.59
C VAL A 149 -7.10 -17.12 3.10
N THR A 150 -6.60 -15.88 3.20
CA THR A 150 -5.27 -15.62 3.76
C THR A 150 -5.18 -16.11 5.19
N SER A 151 -6.17 -15.82 6.01
CA SER A 151 -6.23 -16.23 7.41
C SER A 151 -6.18 -17.77 7.57
N ILE A 152 -6.92 -18.48 6.74
CA ILE A 152 -6.94 -19.96 6.74
C ILE A 152 -5.59 -20.53 6.26
N LEU A 153 -5.05 -20.00 5.15
CA LEU A 153 -3.81 -20.52 4.57
C LEU A 153 -2.58 -20.27 5.45
N TYR A 154 -2.54 -19.14 6.14
CA TYR A 154 -1.34 -18.68 6.86
C TYR A 154 -1.48 -18.69 8.39
N GLY A 155 -2.64 -19.04 8.93
CA GLY A 155 -2.84 -19.25 10.36
C GLY A 155 -2.92 -17.98 11.21
N GLN A 156 -3.12 -16.81 10.59
CA GLN A 156 -3.31 -15.55 11.31
C GLN A 156 -4.56 -14.83 10.79
N TRP A 157 -5.45 -14.46 11.71
CA TRP A 157 -6.64 -13.69 11.37
C TRP A 157 -6.30 -12.30 10.86
N LEU A 158 -6.75 -11.99 9.64
CA LEU A 158 -6.64 -10.68 9.01
C LEU A 158 -8.02 -10.20 8.53
N THR A 159 -8.27 -8.91 8.69
CA THR A 159 -9.52 -8.30 8.26
C THR A 159 -9.41 -7.66 6.87
N ASP A 160 -8.23 -7.13 6.49
CA ASP A 160 -8.00 -6.43 5.23
C ASP A 160 -6.62 -6.73 4.64
N MET A 161 -6.48 -7.87 3.98
CA MET A 161 -5.23 -8.27 3.33
C MET A 161 -4.87 -7.38 2.14
N GLU A 162 -5.86 -6.85 1.41
CA GLU A 162 -5.68 -6.02 0.20
C GLU A 162 -5.37 -4.54 0.51
N THR A 163 -5.26 -4.15 1.77
CA THR A 163 -4.92 -2.77 2.14
C THR A 163 -3.58 -2.34 1.53
N CYS A 164 -3.49 -1.10 1.07
CA CYS A 164 -2.21 -0.50 0.66
C CYS A 164 -1.34 -0.15 1.88
N TYR A 165 -1.96 0.29 2.99
CA TYR A 165 -1.22 0.66 4.18
C TYR A 165 -0.62 -0.54 4.90
N LYS A 166 0.59 -0.90 4.48
CA LYS A 166 1.43 -1.94 5.04
C LYS A 166 2.73 -1.31 5.52
N LEU A 167 2.92 -1.25 6.83
CA LEU A 167 4.17 -0.84 7.48
C LEU A 167 4.90 -2.09 7.95
N PHE A 168 6.09 -2.32 7.43
CA PHE A 168 6.89 -3.50 7.76
C PHE A 168 8.39 -3.16 7.84
N PRO A 169 9.18 -3.89 8.65
CA PRO A 169 10.61 -3.66 8.75
C PRO A 169 11.29 -4.01 7.42
N ARG A 170 12.15 -3.10 6.92
CA ARG A 170 12.90 -3.35 5.69
C ARG A 170 13.73 -4.63 5.76
N LYS A 171 14.24 -4.97 6.94
CA LYS A 171 14.97 -6.22 7.20
C LYS A 171 14.12 -7.48 7.01
N ALA A 172 12.79 -7.40 7.17
CA ALA A 172 11.90 -8.54 6.93
C ALA A 172 11.95 -9.01 5.48
N LEU A 173 12.35 -8.13 4.55
CA LEU A 173 12.54 -8.47 3.14
C LEU A 173 13.89 -9.11 2.82
N THR A 174 14.79 -9.23 3.81
CA THR A 174 16.06 -9.94 3.61
C THR A 174 15.77 -11.40 3.25
N ASN A 175 16.31 -11.84 2.13
CA ASN A 175 16.06 -13.18 1.55
C ASN A 175 14.59 -13.42 1.11
N ILE A 176 13.81 -12.34 0.94
CA ILE A 176 12.52 -12.42 0.24
C ILE A 176 12.71 -11.91 -1.20
N ARG A 177 12.47 -12.77 -2.17
CA ARG A 177 12.39 -12.37 -3.58
C ARG A 177 10.96 -11.96 -3.90
N LEU A 178 10.70 -10.66 -4.01
CA LEU A 178 9.42 -10.15 -4.51
C LEU A 178 9.37 -10.27 -6.04
N GLU A 179 8.29 -10.83 -6.59
CA GLU A 179 8.13 -11.10 -8.02
C GLU A 179 6.99 -10.27 -8.65
N ALA A 180 5.97 -9.92 -7.86
CA ALA A 180 4.80 -9.20 -8.31
C ALA A 180 5.13 -7.95 -9.11
N LYS A 181 4.40 -7.76 -10.21
CA LYS A 181 4.50 -6.57 -11.06
C LYS A 181 3.29 -5.66 -10.90
N GLY A 182 2.10 -6.19 -10.68
CA GLY A 182 0.84 -5.48 -10.57
C GLY A 182 0.29 -5.44 -9.14
N PHE A 183 -1.04 -5.53 -9.03
CA PHE A 183 -1.76 -5.49 -7.75
C PHE A 183 -1.59 -6.78 -6.94
N GLU A 184 -1.10 -7.87 -7.54
CA GLU A 184 -0.71 -9.09 -6.83
C GLU A 184 0.46 -8.90 -5.84
N PHE A 185 0.99 -7.68 -5.74
CA PHE A 185 1.98 -7.32 -4.74
C PHE A 185 1.43 -7.43 -3.31
N GLU A 186 0.17 -7.02 -3.09
CA GLU A 186 -0.44 -7.02 -1.76
C GLU A 186 -0.57 -8.44 -1.18
N PRO A 187 -1.11 -9.44 -1.90
CA PRO A 187 -1.11 -10.83 -1.44
C PRO A 187 0.29 -11.44 -1.38
N GLU A 188 1.21 -11.10 -2.29
CA GLU A 188 2.59 -11.63 -2.26
C GLU A 188 3.32 -11.22 -0.99
N ILE A 189 3.35 -9.92 -0.69
CA ILE A 189 4.08 -9.43 0.48
C ILE A 189 3.47 -9.97 1.78
N THR A 190 2.14 -10.05 1.86
CA THR A 190 1.43 -10.59 3.03
C THR A 190 1.76 -12.07 3.24
N ALA A 191 1.65 -12.88 2.19
CA ALA A 191 2.00 -14.31 2.24
C ALA A 191 3.43 -14.54 2.73
N LYS A 192 4.38 -13.79 2.18
CA LYS A 192 5.81 -13.95 2.48
C LYS A 192 6.19 -13.47 3.88
N LEU A 193 5.57 -12.40 4.37
CA LEU A 193 5.75 -11.94 5.75
C LEU A 193 5.21 -12.97 6.75
N LEU A 194 3.99 -13.49 6.52
CA LEU A 194 3.38 -14.51 7.38
C LEU A 194 4.18 -15.82 7.38
N LYS A 195 4.68 -16.28 6.23
CA LYS A 195 5.56 -17.46 6.15
C LYS A 195 6.87 -17.29 6.93
N LYS A 196 7.37 -16.07 7.05
CA LYS A 196 8.55 -15.76 7.90
C LYS A 196 8.23 -15.61 9.38
N GLY A 197 6.98 -15.85 9.78
CA GLY A 197 6.56 -15.75 11.16
C GLY A 197 6.32 -14.32 11.65
N SER A 198 6.22 -13.35 10.74
CA SER A 198 5.82 -11.99 11.14
C SER A 198 4.38 -12.01 11.66
N HIS A 199 4.15 -11.33 12.78
CA HIS A 199 2.82 -11.10 13.29
C HIS A 199 2.29 -9.75 12.79
N ILE A 200 1.19 -9.77 12.03
CA ILE A 200 0.57 -8.58 11.45
C ILE A 200 -0.46 -8.03 12.43
N TYR A 201 -0.25 -6.81 12.88
CA TYR A 201 -1.20 -6.08 13.71
C TYR A 201 -2.02 -5.12 12.85
N GLU A 202 -3.33 -5.14 12.99
CA GLU A 202 -4.20 -4.26 12.20
C GLU A 202 -4.73 -3.10 13.04
N ILE A 203 -4.71 -1.90 12.47
CA ILE A 203 -5.37 -0.71 13.05
C ILE A 203 -6.40 -0.14 12.08
N PRO A 204 -7.57 0.32 12.57
CA PRO A 204 -8.57 0.93 11.70
C PRO A 204 -8.06 2.23 11.10
N ILE A 205 -8.26 2.39 9.80
CA ILE A 205 -7.98 3.62 9.05
C ILE A 205 -9.22 4.13 8.34
N LYS A 206 -9.20 5.42 8.00
CA LYS A 206 -10.23 6.03 7.17
C LYS A 206 -9.75 6.08 5.73
N THR A 207 -10.63 5.69 4.80
CA THR A 207 -10.38 5.81 3.37
C THR A 207 -11.47 6.59 2.69
N ASN A 208 -11.13 7.19 1.55
CA ASN A 208 -12.06 7.86 0.66
C ASN A 208 -12.01 7.14 -0.70
N PRO A 209 -12.76 6.03 -0.87
CA PRO A 209 -12.70 5.21 -2.08
C PRO A 209 -13.07 6.02 -3.32
N ARG A 210 -12.31 5.86 -4.40
CA ARG A 210 -12.60 6.42 -5.71
C ARG A 210 -13.62 5.55 -6.46
N GLY A 211 -14.52 6.22 -7.21
CA GLY A 211 -15.35 5.56 -8.19
C GLY A 211 -14.56 5.12 -9.42
N TYR A 212 -15.17 4.28 -10.26
CA TYR A 212 -14.57 3.90 -11.56
C TYR A 212 -14.46 5.09 -12.50
N ASP A 213 -15.40 6.03 -12.43
CA ASP A 213 -15.38 7.28 -13.20
C ASP A 213 -14.22 8.21 -12.80
N ASP A 214 -13.66 8.01 -11.61
CA ASP A 214 -12.51 8.74 -11.08
C ASP A 214 -11.15 8.12 -11.44
N GLY A 215 -11.11 7.16 -12.39
CA GLY A 215 -9.88 6.58 -12.91
C GLY A 215 -9.32 5.41 -12.06
N LYS A 216 -10.18 4.64 -11.39
CA LYS A 216 -9.78 3.41 -10.70
C LYS A 216 -9.18 2.41 -11.69
N LYS A 217 -7.95 1.99 -11.45
CA LYS A 217 -7.15 1.14 -12.37
C LYS A 217 -7.29 -0.35 -12.08
N LEU A 218 -7.89 -0.72 -10.95
CA LEU A 218 -8.05 -2.10 -10.50
C LEU A 218 -9.25 -2.76 -11.19
N ASP A 219 -9.02 -3.93 -11.81
CA ASP A 219 -10.07 -4.81 -12.33
C ASP A 219 -10.43 -5.84 -11.26
N THR A 220 -11.62 -5.70 -10.67
CA THR A 220 -12.07 -6.52 -9.54
C THR A 220 -11.96 -8.01 -9.78
N THR A 221 -12.38 -8.48 -10.96
CA THR A 221 -12.45 -9.91 -11.26
C THR A 221 -11.07 -10.48 -11.56
N ARG A 222 -10.37 -9.84 -12.48
CA ARG A 222 -9.04 -10.30 -12.93
C ARG A 222 -8.01 -10.22 -11.81
N ASP A 223 -7.98 -9.09 -11.08
CA ASP A 223 -7.00 -8.89 -10.02
C ASP A 223 -7.35 -9.73 -8.79
N GLY A 224 -8.64 -9.94 -8.49
CA GLY A 224 -9.08 -10.85 -7.43
C GLY A 224 -8.67 -12.30 -7.66
N VAL A 225 -8.84 -12.82 -8.89
CA VAL A 225 -8.36 -14.18 -9.26
C VAL A 225 -6.84 -14.28 -9.15
N ARG A 226 -6.11 -13.24 -9.59
CA ARG A 226 -4.65 -13.20 -9.44
C ARG A 226 -4.21 -13.19 -7.99
N ALA A 227 -4.90 -12.41 -7.15
CA ALA A 227 -4.63 -12.35 -5.72
C ALA A 227 -4.80 -13.73 -5.08
N LEU A 228 -5.93 -14.40 -5.35
CA LEU A 228 -6.19 -15.75 -4.85
C LEU A 228 -5.11 -16.75 -5.30
N TRP A 229 -4.77 -16.74 -6.61
CA TRP A 229 -3.71 -17.59 -7.13
C TRP A 229 -2.36 -17.31 -6.46
N THR A 230 -2.04 -16.04 -6.23
CA THR A 230 -0.80 -15.62 -5.56
C THR A 230 -0.71 -16.15 -4.14
N LEU A 231 -1.80 -16.09 -3.37
CA LEU A 231 -1.87 -16.66 -2.03
C LEU A 231 -1.63 -18.17 -2.04
N ILE A 232 -2.28 -18.92 -2.94
CA ILE A 232 -2.11 -20.36 -3.07
C ILE A 232 -0.68 -20.69 -3.52
N LYS A 233 -0.18 -20.00 -4.55
CA LYS A 233 1.18 -20.19 -5.08
C LYS A 233 2.21 -20.09 -3.96
N TYR A 234 2.20 -18.99 -3.20
CA TYR A 234 3.22 -18.78 -2.17
C TYR A 234 2.98 -19.59 -0.89
N ARG A 235 1.85 -20.24 -0.72
CA ARG A 235 1.66 -21.25 0.32
C ARG A 235 2.38 -22.54 0.00
N ILE A 236 2.40 -22.93 -1.29
CA ILE A 236 2.89 -24.25 -1.76
C ILE A 236 4.34 -24.17 -2.27
N TYR A 237 4.68 -23.16 -3.06
CA TYR A 237 5.91 -23.12 -3.89
C TYR A 237 6.99 -22.14 -3.43
N ASP A 238 6.94 -21.56 -2.24
CA ASP A 238 7.94 -20.58 -1.79
C ASP A 238 8.58 -20.97 -0.45
#